data_8faa69ef77a61fb695e9cef15944030f
#
_entry.id   8faa69ef77a61fb695e9cef15944030f
#
_cell.length_a   1.000
_cell.length_b   1.000
_cell.length_c   1.000
_cell.angle_alpha   90.00
_cell.angle_beta   90.00
_cell.angle_gamma   90.00
#
_symmetry.space_group_name_H-M   'P 1'
#
loop_
_entity.id
_entity.type
_entity.pdbx_description
1 polymer ?
#
loop_
_entity_poly.entity_id
_entity_poly.type
_entity_poly.pdbx_seq_one_letter_code
_entity_poly.pdbx_strand_id
1 'polypeptide(L)'
;KYALLITKRSFSRSRIAFEIAVSMLQGSPVVSTLHGSELELLIKDKLSLEALANYGMDVIVVQTAELTDAEHIEKSVNIPIVNGNPKSGPLEALAALYTVWKEKGRLSDLKITFFGDPAAYAESIAYGFANCGFEITFVCPEELKPSLEIYGYCRQFGDVNVTSDVRGGVKGADVIFVSDDGLSHRFDVTNDVLSFAKPDVTVLHTLPVDPDGILSEEVISSPRFSGLKEAEYLPLIDMAVMSLLVNKAD
;
A
#
# COMPACT_ATOMS: atom_id res chain seq x y z
N LYS A 1 -8.25 -1.87 -25.13
CA LYS A 1 -6.95 -1.43 -24.65
C LYS A 1 -6.23 -2.59 -23.96
N TYR A 2 -4.89 -2.63 -24.03
CA TYR A 2 -4.06 -3.67 -23.43
C TYR A 2 -3.25 -3.13 -22.26
N ALA A 3 -3.27 -3.84 -21.14
CA ALA A 3 -2.50 -3.49 -19.95
C ALA A 3 -1.52 -4.63 -19.62
N LEU A 4 -0.22 -4.33 -19.61
CA LEU A 4 0.83 -5.28 -19.28
C LEU A 4 1.16 -5.22 -17.79
N LEU A 5 1.11 -6.36 -17.11
CA LEU A 5 1.64 -6.53 -15.77
C LEU A 5 2.98 -7.28 -15.83
N ILE A 6 4.03 -6.65 -15.36
CA ILE A 6 5.33 -7.28 -15.13
C ILE A 6 5.44 -7.59 -13.64
N THR A 7 5.56 -8.87 -13.29
CA THR A 7 5.59 -9.32 -11.89
C THR A 7 6.61 -10.43 -11.66
N LYS A 8 7.16 -10.49 -10.44
CA LYS A 8 8.00 -11.62 -9.98
C LYS A 8 7.17 -12.75 -9.33
N ARG A 9 5.88 -12.53 -9.08
CA ARG A 9 5.01 -13.48 -8.35
C ARG A 9 4.00 -14.12 -9.30
N SER A 10 4.00 -15.44 -9.35
CA SER A 10 3.00 -16.20 -10.13
C SER A 10 1.59 -16.10 -9.54
N PHE A 11 1.48 -15.94 -8.23
CA PHE A 11 0.23 -15.76 -7.50
C PHE A 11 0.35 -14.66 -6.46
N SER A 12 -0.52 -13.67 -6.55
CA SER A 12 -0.68 -12.64 -5.52
C SER A 12 -2.07 -12.00 -5.63
N ARG A 13 -2.60 -11.48 -4.52
CA ARG A 13 -3.88 -10.75 -4.52
C ARG A 13 -3.83 -9.53 -5.44
N SER A 14 -2.75 -8.76 -5.37
CA SER A 14 -2.57 -7.57 -6.21
C SER A 14 -2.54 -7.90 -7.71
N ARG A 15 -1.96 -9.05 -8.10
CA ARG A 15 -2.04 -9.52 -9.48
C ARG A 15 -3.49 -9.81 -9.91
N ILE A 16 -4.23 -10.54 -9.07
CA ILE A 16 -5.63 -10.88 -9.35
C ILE A 16 -6.48 -9.61 -9.40
N ALA A 17 -6.27 -8.67 -8.47
CA ALA A 17 -6.94 -7.37 -8.45
C ALA A 17 -6.72 -6.62 -9.77
N PHE A 18 -5.48 -6.57 -10.25
CA PHE A 18 -5.14 -5.97 -11.53
C PHE A 18 -5.86 -6.62 -12.71
N GLU A 19 -5.82 -7.96 -12.81
CA GLU A 19 -6.48 -8.68 -13.91
C GLU A 19 -8.00 -8.43 -13.93
N ILE A 20 -8.62 -8.40 -12.75
CA ILE A 20 -10.05 -8.04 -12.57
C ILE A 20 -10.28 -6.59 -12.99
N ALA A 21 -9.46 -5.66 -12.52
CA ALA A 21 -9.60 -4.24 -12.82
C ALA A 21 -9.55 -3.95 -14.32
N VAL A 22 -8.58 -4.52 -15.03
CA VAL A 22 -8.46 -4.39 -16.50
C VAL A 22 -9.68 -4.97 -17.20
N SER A 23 -10.14 -6.14 -16.76
CA SER A 23 -11.33 -6.79 -17.32
C SER A 23 -12.61 -5.97 -17.10
N MET A 24 -12.77 -5.36 -15.92
CA MET A 24 -13.89 -4.46 -15.62
C MET A 24 -13.87 -3.20 -16.49
N LEU A 25 -12.69 -2.72 -16.88
CA LEU A 25 -12.51 -1.63 -17.86
C LEU A 25 -12.70 -2.06 -19.32
N GLN A 26 -13.12 -3.31 -19.55
CA GLN A 26 -13.25 -3.90 -20.89
C GLN A 26 -11.92 -3.93 -21.67
N GLY A 27 -10.79 -3.94 -20.95
CA GLY A 27 -9.47 -4.12 -21.48
C GLY A 27 -9.03 -5.59 -21.48
N SER A 28 -7.85 -5.84 -22.00
CA SER A 28 -7.22 -7.15 -22.01
C SER A 28 -5.97 -7.15 -21.16
N PRO A 29 -5.94 -7.85 -20.01
CA PRO A 29 -4.73 -7.97 -19.20
C PRO A 29 -3.74 -8.92 -19.88
N VAL A 30 -2.48 -8.52 -19.92
CA VAL A 30 -1.35 -9.34 -20.33
C VAL A 30 -0.42 -9.45 -19.13
N VAL A 31 -0.12 -10.66 -18.69
CA VAL A 31 0.71 -10.86 -17.51
C VAL A 31 2.00 -11.56 -17.89
N SER A 32 3.11 -10.93 -17.55
CA SER A 32 4.45 -11.51 -17.70
C SER A 32 5.04 -11.76 -16.31
N THR A 33 5.22 -13.04 -15.96
CA THR A 33 5.89 -13.42 -14.72
C THR A 33 7.35 -13.70 -15.06
N LEU A 34 8.25 -12.87 -14.56
CA LEU A 34 9.68 -12.93 -14.83
C LEU A 34 10.45 -13.34 -13.57
N HIS A 35 11.38 -14.26 -13.72
CA HIS A 35 12.19 -14.78 -12.63
C HIS A 35 13.67 -14.48 -12.84
N GLY A 36 14.36 -14.12 -11.74
CA GLY A 36 15.81 -13.95 -11.73
C GLY A 36 16.34 -13.03 -12.83
N SER A 37 17.22 -13.56 -13.66
CA SER A 37 17.88 -12.81 -14.73
C SER A 37 16.98 -12.34 -15.88
N GLU A 38 15.80 -12.95 -16.07
CA GLU A 38 14.89 -12.55 -17.15
C GLU A 38 14.39 -11.11 -16.98
N LEU A 39 14.00 -10.74 -15.76
CA LEU A 39 13.58 -9.37 -15.45
C LEU A 39 14.72 -8.38 -15.60
N GLU A 40 15.92 -8.73 -15.11
CA GLU A 40 17.10 -7.89 -15.22
C GLU A 40 17.51 -7.66 -16.68
N LEU A 41 17.39 -8.68 -17.52
CA LEU A 41 17.64 -8.57 -18.95
C LEU A 41 16.61 -7.67 -19.62
N LEU A 42 15.33 -7.87 -19.34
CA LEU A 42 14.26 -7.04 -19.92
C LEU A 42 14.43 -5.57 -19.53
N ILE A 43 14.67 -5.27 -18.26
CA ILE A 43 14.82 -3.88 -17.77
C ILE A 43 16.03 -3.18 -18.42
N LYS A 44 17.11 -3.92 -18.70
CA LYS A 44 18.32 -3.39 -19.32
C LYS A 44 18.24 -3.30 -20.84
N ASP A 45 17.29 -4.00 -21.45
CA ASP A 45 17.12 -4.02 -22.91
C ASP A 45 16.04 -3.05 -23.38
N LYS A 46 16.46 -1.83 -23.65
CA LYS A 46 15.58 -0.77 -24.15
C LYS A 46 14.81 -1.16 -25.40
N LEU A 47 15.44 -1.92 -26.34
CA LEU A 47 14.78 -2.32 -27.59
C LEU A 47 13.64 -3.30 -27.33
N SER A 48 13.82 -4.24 -26.41
CA SER A 48 12.75 -5.15 -25.98
C SER A 48 11.58 -4.41 -25.34
N LEU A 49 11.88 -3.41 -24.49
CA LEU A 49 10.83 -2.58 -23.87
C LEU A 49 10.08 -1.74 -24.90
N GLU A 50 10.78 -1.12 -25.85
CA GLU A 50 10.17 -0.39 -26.96
C GLU A 50 9.32 -1.30 -27.85
N ALA A 51 9.77 -2.53 -28.09
CA ALA A 51 8.99 -3.51 -28.85
C ALA A 51 7.69 -3.89 -28.13
N LEU A 52 7.72 -4.11 -26.81
CA LEU A 52 6.51 -4.37 -26.03
C LEU A 52 5.51 -3.21 -26.10
N ALA A 53 5.99 -1.97 -26.01
CA ALA A 53 5.13 -0.79 -26.18
C ALA A 53 4.52 -0.74 -27.60
N ASN A 54 5.32 -1.05 -28.63
CA ASN A 54 4.89 -1.08 -30.04
C ASN A 54 3.92 -2.24 -30.36
N TYR A 55 3.77 -3.24 -29.47
CA TYR A 55 2.71 -4.26 -29.62
C TYR A 55 1.32 -3.70 -29.29
N GLY A 56 1.21 -2.42 -28.95
CA GLY A 56 -0.05 -1.74 -28.68
C GLY A 56 -0.46 -1.80 -27.21
N MET A 57 0.52 -1.88 -26.30
CA MET A 57 0.24 -1.72 -24.87
C MET A 57 -0.12 -0.28 -24.55
N ASP A 58 -1.20 -0.08 -23.80
CA ASP A 58 -1.69 1.24 -23.37
C ASP A 58 -1.14 1.65 -22.00
N VAL A 59 -0.74 0.69 -21.18
CA VAL A 59 -0.16 0.91 -19.84
C VAL A 59 0.68 -0.29 -19.42
N ILE A 60 1.75 -0.04 -18.66
CA ILE A 60 2.53 -1.10 -17.99
C ILE A 60 2.45 -0.91 -16.48
N VAL A 61 2.11 -1.97 -15.77
CA VAL A 61 2.17 -2.02 -14.29
C VAL A 61 3.36 -2.87 -13.88
N VAL A 62 4.21 -2.34 -13.01
CA VAL A 62 5.45 -2.99 -12.58
C VAL A 62 5.31 -3.41 -11.12
N GLN A 63 5.17 -4.71 -10.87
CA GLN A 63 5.09 -5.31 -9.53
C GLN A 63 6.39 -6.06 -9.19
N THR A 64 7.45 -5.29 -9.00
CA THR A 64 8.75 -5.79 -8.56
C THR A 64 9.11 -5.22 -7.20
N ALA A 65 10.10 -5.80 -6.53
CA ALA A 65 10.50 -5.33 -5.19
C ALA A 65 11.34 -4.04 -5.24
N GLU A 66 11.89 -3.71 -6.41
CA GLU A 66 12.77 -2.56 -6.58
C GLU A 66 12.03 -1.41 -7.27
N LEU A 67 11.97 -0.26 -6.61
CA LEU A 67 11.35 0.95 -7.17
C LEU A 67 12.02 1.39 -8.48
N THR A 68 13.34 1.24 -8.55
CA THR A 68 14.16 1.57 -9.72
C THR A 68 13.77 0.81 -10.98
N ASP A 69 13.14 -0.36 -10.86
CA ASP A 69 12.68 -1.14 -12.01
C ASP A 69 11.61 -0.37 -12.83
N ALA A 70 10.63 0.22 -12.14
CA ALA A 70 9.60 1.04 -12.78
C ALA A 70 10.20 2.30 -13.44
N GLU A 71 11.15 2.96 -12.77
CA GLU A 71 11.84 4.14 -13.30
C GLU A 71 12.69 3.83 -14.54
N HIS A 72 13.33 2.66 -14.59
CA HIS A 72 14.09 2.23 -15.77
C HIS A 72 13.18 1.96 -16.96
N ILE A 73 12.05 1.31 -16.72
CA ILE A 73 11.07 1.02 -17.77
C ILE A 73 10.47 2.33 -18.30
N GLU A 74 10.09 3.27 -17.41
CA GLU A 74 9.55 4.58 -17.79
C GLU A 74 10.46 5.34 -18.75
N LYS A 75 11.79 5.33 -18.49
CA LYS A 75 12.78 5.99 -19.36
C LYS A 75 12.93 5.35 -20.74
N SER A 76 12.42 4.14 -20.91
CA SER A 76 12.60 3.34 -22.13
C SER A 76 11.38 3.28 -23.01
N VAL A 77 10.21 3.65 -22.52
CA VAL A 77 8.93 3.56 -23.26
C VAL A 77 8.14 4.87 -23.18
N ASN A 78 7.25 5.07 -24.15
CA ASN A 78 6.46 6.29 -24.25
C ASN A 78 4.97 6.03 -23.93
N ILE A 79 4.72 5.13 -22.99
CA ILE A 79 3.39 4.79 -22.48
C ILE A 79 3.37 4.90 -20.96
N PRO A 80 2.21 5.10 -20.34
CA PRO A 80 2.09 5.22 -18.89
C PRO A 80 2.64 4.02 -18.14
N ILE A 81 3.38 4.29 -17.06
CA ILE A 81 3.89 3.27 -16.15
C ILE A 81 3.22 3.45 -14.78
N VAL A 82 2.73 2.36 -14.22
CA VAL A 82 2.19 2.31 -12.84
C VAL A 82 3.18 1.56 -11.95
N ASN A 83 3.62 2.20 -10.90
CA ASN A 83 4.37 1.53 -9.85
C ASN A 83 3.41 0.70 -8.98
N GLY A 84 3.43 -0.60 -9.21
CA GLY A 84 2.70 -1.60 -8.41
C GLY A 84 3.59 -2.32 -7.40
N ASN A 85 4.69 -1.69 -6.97
CA ASN A 85 5.66 -2.29 -6.05
C ASN A 85 4.97 -2.75 -4.75
N PRO A 86 5.03 -4.06 -4.42
CA PRO A 86 4.35 -4.59 -3.23
C PRO A 86 5.01 -4.17 -1.91
N LYS A 87 6.26 -3.70 -1.91
CA LYS A 87 6.94 -3.22 -0.70
C LYS A 87 6.57 -1.78 -0.36
N SER A 88 6.58 -0.88 -1.34
CA SER A 88 6.19 0.52 -1.09
C SER A 88 4.67 0.69 -1.06
N GLY A 89 3.92 -0.22 -1.69
CA GLY A 89 2.47 -0.30 -1.64
C GLY A 89 1.71 0.95 -2.05
N PRO A 90 2.05 1.66 -3.18
CA PRO A 90 1.34 2.90 -3.51
C PRO A 90 -0.14 2.67 -3.84
N LEU A 91 -0.50 1.55 -4.44
CA LEU A 91 -1.88 1.21 -4.75
C LEU A 91 -2.64 0.78 -3.47
N GLU A 92 -1.99 0.03 -2.61
CA GLU A 92 -2.48 -0.33 -1.27
C GLU A 92 -2.66 0.93 -0.40
N ALA A 93 -1.76 1.91 -0.49
CA ALA A 93 -1.90 3.18 0.21
C ALA A 93 -3.17 3.93 -0.22
N LEU A 94 -3.45 3.96 -1.51
CA LEU A 94 -4.69 4.54 -2.03
C LEU A 94 -5.92 3.75 -1.58
N ALA A 95 -5.85 2.42 -1.52
CA ALA A 95 -6.92 1.56 -1.01
C ALA A 95 -7.18 1.82 0.48
N ALA A 96 -6.11 1.95 1.29
CA ALA A 96 -6.22 2.30 2.70
C ALA A 96 -6.86 3.67 2.91
N LEU A 97 -6.43 4.70 2.18
CA LEU A 97 -7.03 6.04 2.21
C LEU A 97 -8.50 6.01 1.81
N TYR A 98 -8.83 5.29 0.74
CA TYR A 98 -10.22 5.15 0.30
C TYR A 98 -11.08 4.44 1.35
N THR A 99 -10.53 3.40 2.00
CA THR A 99 -11.20 2.70 3.10
C THR A 99 -11.49 3.65 4.25
N VAL A 100 -10.49 4.43 4.68
CA VAL A 100 -10.69 5.43 5.75
C VAL A 100 -11.73 6.47 5.35
N TRP A 101 -11.69 6.95 4.12
CA TRP A 101 -12.71 7.88 3.63
C TRP A 101 -14.12 7.28 3.68
N LYS A 102 -14.27 6.01 3.33
CA LYS A 102 -15.57 5.30 3.41
C LYS A 102 -16.03 5.11 4.84
N GLU A 103 -15.12 4.79 5.76
CA GLU A 103 -15.45 4.55 7.17
C GLU A 103 -15.66 5.85 7.96
N LYS A 104 -14.91 6.92 7.67
CA LYS A 104 -14.94 8.18 8.43
C LYS A 104 -15.67 9.32 7.71
N GLY A 105 -15.96 9.19 6.42
CA GLY A 105 -16.58 10.24 5.61
C GLY A 105 -15.65 11.43 5.30
N ARG A 106 -14.40 11.40 5.73
CA ARG A 106 -13.41 12.47 5.56
C ARG A 106 -11.99 11.93 5.57
N LEU A 107 -11.03 12.74 5.09
CA LEU A 107 -9.58 12.49 5.14
C LEU A 107 -8.80 13.66 5.76
N SER A 108 -9.45 14.50 6.55
CA SER A 108 -8.77 15.58 7.28
C SER A 108 -9.12 15.52 8.77
N ASP A 109 -8.28 16.12 9.59
CA ASP A 109 -8.47 16.21 11.05
C ASP A 109 -8.65 14.83 11.71
N LEU A 110 -7.85 13.85 11.30
CA LEU A 110 -7.84 12.50 11.83
C LEU A 110 -6.48 12.17 12.41
N LYS A 111 -6.48 11.26 13.40
CA LYS A 111 -5.27 10.69 13.99
C LYS A 111 -5.08 9.26 13.52
N ILE A 112 -3.88 8.94 13.04
CA ILE A 112 -3.50 7.57 12.73
C ILE A 112 -2.35 7.11 13.64
N THR A 113 -2.46 5.88 14.13
CA THR A 113 -1.39 5.18 14.84
C THR A 113 -0.90 4.02 13.98
N PHE A 114 0.39 4.03 13.67
CA PHE A 114 1.08 2.93 13.00
C PHE A 114 1.73 2.03 14.03
N PHE A 115 1.49 0.73 13.93
CA PHE A 115 2.24 -0.30 14.66
C PHE A 115 3.25 -0.96 13.72
N GLY A 116 4.51 -1.01 14.12
CA GLY A 116 5.58 -1.63 13.38
C GLY A 116 6.42 -0.69 12.54
N ASP A 117 7.26 -1.29 11.70
CA ASP A 117 8.16 -0.56 10.80
C ASP A 117 7.42 -0.11 9.54
N PRO A 118 7.20 1.20 9.35
CA PRO A 118 6.56 1.68 8.13
C PRO A 118 7.38 1.41 6.87
N ALA A 119 8.70 1.23 6.99
CA ALA A 119 9.55 0.98 5.83
C ALA A 119 9.33 -0.39 5.17
N ALA A 120 8.78 -1.37 5.91
CA ALA A 120 8.59 -2.72 5.39
C ALA A 120 7.46 -2.82 4.37
N TYR A 121 6.27 -2.25 4.68
CA TYR A 121 5.05 -2.36 3.85
C TYR A 121 4.14 -1.11 3.90
N ALA A 122 4.49 -0.13 4.68
CA ALA A 122 3.60 0.99 5.02
C ALA A 122 4.18 2.36 4.66
N GLU A 123 5.30 2.44 3.97
CA GLU A 123 5.94 3.72 3.64
C GLU A 123 5.00 4.62 2.83
N SER A 124 4.45 4.09 1.72
CA SER A 124 3.48 4.83 0.92
C SER A 124 2.19 5.12 1.67
N ILE A 125 1.79 4.24 2.61
CA ILE A 125 0.62 4.47 3.46
C ILE A 125 0.90 5.65 4.40
N ALA A 126 2.08 5.68 5.06
CA ALA A 126 2.46 6.80 5.91
C ALA A 126 2.52 8.13 5.14
N TYR A 127 3.10 8.13 3.95
CA TYR A 127 3.13 9.30 3.08
C TYR A 127 1.73 9.73 2.64
N GLY A 128 0.87 8.79 2.27
CA GLY A 128 -0.51 9.07 1.87
C GLY A 128 -1.31 9.74 2.98
N PHE A 129 -1.24 9.21 4.21
CA PHE A 129 -1.91 9.81 5.36
C PHE A 129 -1.29 11.16 5.75
N ALA A 130 0.03 11.30 5.67
CA ALA A 130 0.69 12.59 5.91
C ALA A 130 0.20 13.66 4.93
N ASN A 131 0.15 13.35 3.63
CA ASN A 131 -0.35 14.26 2.59
C ASN A 131 -1.80 14.70 2.81
N CYS A 132 -2.61 13.90 3.51
CA CYS A 132 -3.97 14.26 3.92
C CYS A 132 -4.01 15.06 5.24
N GLY A 133 -2.87 15.38 5.85
CA GLY A 133 -2.79 16.18 7.08
C GLY A 133 -3.18 15.42 8.35
N PHE A 134 -2.97 14.10 8.39
CA PHE A 134 -3.19 13.31 9.60
C PHE A 134 -2.15 13.64 10.68
N GLU A 135 -2.59 13.65 11.94
CA GLU A 135 -1.67 13.52 13.08
C GLU A 135 -1.20 12.05 13.14
N ILE A 136 0.11 11.83 13.10
CA ILE A 136 0.70 10.49 12.98
C ILE A 136 1.41 10.11 14.26
N THR A 137 1.14 8.92 14.78
CA THR A 137 1.90 8.31 15.88
C THR A 137 2.45 6.96 15.42
N PHE A 138 3.75 6.76 15.51
CA PHE A 138 4.39 5.47 15.33
C PHE A 138 4.59 4.79 16.69
N VAL A 139 4.02 3.60 16.84
CA VAL A 139 4.18 2.74 18.03
C VAL A 139 5.10 1.60 17.66
N CYS A 140 6.32 1.67 18.16
CA CYS A 140 7.37 0.70 17.82
C CYS A 140 8.46 0.65 18.90
N PRO A 141 9.24 -0.44 18.98
CA PRO A 141 10.48 -0.46 19.76
C PRO A 141 11.53 0.46 19.11
N GLU A 142 12.62 0.72 19.86
CA GLU A 142 13.69 1.63 19.43
C GLU A 142 14.30 1.25 18.08
N GLU A 143 14.48 -0.05 17.86
CA GLU A 143 15.10 -0.65 16.67
C GLU A 143 14.22 -0.63 15.41
N LEU A 144 12.90 -0.40 15.57
CA LEU A 144 11.93 -0.35 14.47
C LEU A 144 11.30 1.05 14.31
N LYS A 145 12.02 2.09 14.72
CA LYS A 145 11.59 3.47 14.47
C LYS A 145 11.57 3.79 12.97
N PRO A 146 10.64 4.66 12.54
CA PRO A 146 10.66 5.14 11.17
C PRO A 146 12.00 5.76 10.82
N SER A 147 12.44 5.59 9.58
CA SER A 147 13.64 6.25 9.07
C SER A 147 13.53 7.76 9.20
N LEU A 148 14.68 8.46 9.23
CA LEU A 148 14.70 9.93 9.24
C LEU A 148 14.00 10.51 8.01
N GLU A 149 13.99 9.80 6.91
CA GLU A 149 13.31 10.21 5.68
C GLU A 149 11.79 10.17 5.87
N ILE A 150 11.25 9.04 6.30
CA ILE A 150 9.79 8.88 6.56
C ILE A 150 9.33 9.89 7.62
N TYR A 151 10.06 9.96 8.75
CA TYR A 151 9.75 10.90 9.81
C TYR A 151 9.77 12.35 9.33
N GLY A 152 10.85 12.74 8.62
CA GLY A 152 11.02 14.11 8.11
C GLY A 152 9.99 14.47 7.06
N TYR A 153 9.59 13.53 6.21
CA TYR A 153 8.52 13.75 5.25
C TYR A 153 7.17 13.99 5.96
N CYS A 154 6.77 13.09 6.85
CA CYS A 154 5.50 13.20 7.55
C CYS A 154 5.39 14.50 8.36
N ARG A 155 6.49 14.95 8.99
CA ARG A 155 6.55 16.21 9.75
C ARG A 155 6.28 17.47 8.94
N GLN A 156 6.39 17.42 7.63
CA GLN A 156 6.09 18.58 6.77
C GLN A 156 4.58 18.86 6.71
N PHE A 157 3.75 17.87 6.99
CA PHE A 157 2.30 17.96 6.82
C PHE A 157 1.52 17.99 8.15
N GLY A 158 2.13 17.55 9.24
CA GLY A 158 1.43 17.49 10.53
C GLY A 158 2.32 17.07 11.69
N ASP A 159 1.69 16.86 12.83
CA ASP A 159 2.37 16.36 14.03
C ASP A 159 2.69 14.89 13.92
N VAL A 160 3.95 14.55 14.25
CA VAL A 160 4.44 13.17 14.23
C VAL A 160 5.04 12.83 15.58
N ASN A 161 4.55 11.77 16.20
CA ASN A 161 5.04 11.22 17.45
C ASN A 161 5.63 9.83 17.23
N VAL A 162 6.63 9.45 18.02
CA VAL A 162 7.19 8.10 18.05
C VAL A 162 7.26 7.66 19.51
N THR A 163 6.72 6.49 19.81
CA THR A 163 6.65 5.99 21.20
C THR A 163 6.70 4.47 21.25
N SER A 164 7.16 3.92 22.38
CA SER A 164 7.01 2.50 22.71
C SER A 164 5.85 2.23 23.67
N ASP A 165 5.13 3.27 24.12
CA ASP A 165 3.93 3.16 24.93
C ASP A 165 2.73 2.87 24.05
N VAL A 166 2.28 1.62 24.05
CA VAL A 166 1.16 1.12 23.23
C VAL A 166 -0.14 1.88 23.56
N ARG A 167 -0.48 2.01 24.86
CA ARG A 167 -1.73 2.64 25.28
C ARG A 167 -1.74 4.14 25.02
N GLY A 168 -0.64 4.80 25.32
CA GLY A 168 -0.47 6.23 25.04
C GLY A 168 -0.50 6.51 23.54
N GLY A 169 0.13 5.65 22.74
CA GLY A 169 0.22 5.80 21.29
C GLY A 169 -1.12 5.66 20.56
N VAL A 170 -2.06 4.84 21.05
CA VAL A 170 -3.40 4.71 20.45
C VAL A 170 -4.42 5.70 20.99
N LYS A 171 -4.05 6.51 21.99
CA LYS A 171 -5.01 7.40 22.65
C LYS A 171 -5.64 8.39 21.66
N GLY A 172 -6.97 8.24 21.52
CA GLY A 172 -7.76 9.11 20.65
C GLY A 172 -7.53 8.88 19.15
N ALA A 173 -6.91 7.78 18.76
CA ALA A 173 -6.74 7.42 17.36
C ALA A 173 -8.10 7.19 16.66
N ASP A 174 -8.22 7.71 15.45
CA ASP A 174 -9.33 7.45 14.51
C ASP A 174 -9.05 6.20 13.69
N VAL A 175 -7.77 5.98 13.38
CA VAL A 175 -7.28 4.88 12.55
C VAL A 175 -6.06 4.24 13.22
N ILE A 176 -6.01 2.92 13.19
CA ILE A 176 -4.84 2.15 13.58
C ILE A 176 -4.43 1.31 12.37
N PHE A 177 -3.20 1.46 11.91
CA PHE A 177 -2.61 0.62 10.88
C PHE A 177 -1.59 -0.31 11.54
N VAL A 178 -1.72 -1.60 11.30
CA VAL A 178 -0.85 -2.62 11.87
C VAL A 178 0.02 -3.23 10.78
N SER A 179 1.34 -3.12 10.97
CA SER A 179 2.35 -3.88 10.24
C SER A 179 3.11 -4.68 11.29
N ASP A 180 2.90 -5.98 11.33
CA ASP A 180 3.39 -6.86 12.40
C ASP A 180 4.82 -7.38 12.17
N ASP A 181 5.45 -6.98 11.07
CA ASP A 181 6.82 -7.40 10.77
C ASP A 181 7.80 -6.98 11.88
N GLY A 182 8.35 -7.99 12.55
CA GLY A 182 9.39 -7.81 13.57
C GLY A 182 8.90 -7.30 14.93
N LEU A 183 7.59 -7.10 15.13
CA LEU A 183 7.04 -6.75 16.43
C LEU A 183 6.83 -7.97 17.33
N SER A 184 7.17 -7.82 18.60
CA SER A 184 6.87 -8.81 19.63
C SER A 184 5.47 -8.59 20.21
N HIS A 185 4.91 -9.62 20.87
CA HIS A 185 3.61 -9.57 21.57
C HIS A 185 3.48 -8.49 22.67
N ARG A 186 4.56 -7.82 23.03
CA ARG A 186 4.50 -6.61 23.85
C ARG A 186 3.71 -5.48 23.17
N PHE A 187 3.58 -5.53 21.84
CA PHE A 187 2.87 -4.56 21.03
C PHE A 187 1.51 -5.07 20.56
N ASP A 188 0.97 -6.11 21.18
CA ASP A 188 -0.32 -6.69 20.79
C ASP A 188 -1.42 -5.65 20.72
N VAL A 189 -2.15 -5.68 19.63
CA VAL A 189 -3.34 -4.87 19.38
C VAL A 189 -4.56 -5.68 19.74
N THR A 190 -5.06 -5.49 20.95
CA THR A 190 -6.20 -6.19 21.55
C THR A 190 -7.38 -5.25 21.76
N ASN A 191 -8.55 -5.77 22.10
CA ASN A 191 -9.71 -4.96 22.47
C ASN A 191 -9.43 -4.04 23.68
N ASP A 192 -8.57 -4.47 24.65
CA ASP A 192 -8.12 -3.61 25.76
C ASP A 192 -7.36 -2.39 25.22
N VAL A 193 -6.41 -2.62 24.30
CA VAL A 193 -5.65 -1.54 23.65
C VAL A 193 -6.58 -0.62 22.86
N LEU A 194 -7.52 -1.17 22.09
CA LEU A 194 -8.48 -0.38 21.32
C LEU A 194 -9.42 0.45 22.18
N SER A 195 -9.58 0.11 23.48
CA SER A 195 -10.41 0.89 24.41
C SER A 195 -9.85 2.30 24.69
N PHE A 196 -8.56 2.55 24.43
CA PHE A 196 -7.92 3.86 24.54
C PHE A 196 -8.06 4.72 23.27
N ALA A 197 -8.38 4.11 22.14
CA ALA A 197 -8.68 4.80 20.89
C ALA A 197 -10.11 5.37 20.90
N LYS A 198 -10.53 6.01 19.83
CA LYS A 198 -11.93 6.43 19.68
C LYS A 198 -12.86 5.21 19.58
N PRO A 199 -14.11 5.30 20.05
CA PRO A 199 -15.05 4.17 20.01
C PRO A 199 -15.29 3.60 18.61
N ASP A 200 -15.20 4.47 17.59
CA ASP A 200 -15.36 4.15 16.17
C ASP A 200 -14.02 3.95 15.44
N VAL A 201 -12.96 3.62 16.15
CA VAL A 201 -11.63 3.41 15.56
C VAL A 201 -11.69 2.36 14.44
N THR A 202 -11.03 2.66 13.32
CA THR A 202 -10.88 1.74 12.20
C THR A 202 -9.50 1.10 12.26
N VAL A 203 -9.45 -0.23 12.23
CA VAL A 203 -8.19 -0.99 12.23
C VAL A 203 -7.93 -1.52 10.82
N LEU A 204 -6.78 -1.18 10.28
CA LEU A 204 -6.30 -1.60 8.97
C LEU A 204 -5.08 -2.52 9.12
N HIS A 205 -4.99 -3.47 8.22
CA HIS A 205 -3.85 -4.37 8.06
C HIS A 205 -3.83 -4.89 6.64
N THR A 206 -2.70 -4.81 5.98
CA THR A 206 -2.54 -5.38 4.64
C THR A 206 -2.53 -6.90 4.71
N LEU A 207 -3.48 -7.54 4.05
CA LEU A 207 -3.57 -9.00 4.07
C LEU A 207 -2.39 -9.68 3.34
N PRO A 208 -1.97 -10.90 3.73
CA PRO A 208 -2.58 -11.71 4.79
C PRO A 208 -2.24 -11.21 6.18
N VAL A 209 -3.13 -11.42 7.15
CA VAL A 209 -2.81 -11.27 8.57
C VAL A 209 -2.04 -12.51 9.01
N ASP A 210 -0.94 -12.31 9.73
CA ASP A 210 -0.24 -13.41 10.37
C ASP A 210 -1.05 -13.91 11.59
N PRO A 211 -1.42 -15.20 11.65
CA PRO A 211 -2.14 -15.75 12.82
C PRO A 211 -1.37 -15.64 14.13
N ASP A 212 -0.03 -15.64 14.05
CA ASP A 212 0.87 -15.48 15.21
C ASP A 212 1.37 -14.04 15.37
N GLY A 213 0.78 -13.09 14.62
CA GLY A 213 1.12 -11.67 14.67
C GLY A 213 0.54 -10.95 15.89
N ILE A 214 0.77 -9.65 15.96
CA ILE A 214 0.35 -8.82 17.10
C ILE A 214 -1.14 -8.42 17.07
N LEU A 215 -1.85 -8.68 15.98
CA LEU A 215 -3.27 -8.34 15.84
C LEU A 215 -4.15 -9.48 16.34
N SER A 216 -4.83 -9.29 17.47
CA SER A 216 -5.61 -10.35 18.09
C SER A 216 -6.80 -10.79 17.24
N GLU A 217 -7.16 -12.09 17.30
CA GLU A 217 -8.31 -12.67 16.60
C GLU A 217 -9.62 -11.95 16.93
N GLU A 218 -9.79 -11.49 18.19
CA GLU A 218 -10.96 -10.73 18.61
C GLU A 218 -11.09 -9.40 17.85
N VAL A 219 -9.98 -8.73 17.57
CA VAL A 219 -9.96 -7.48 16.80
C VAL A 219 -10.24 -7.78 15.33
N ILE A 220 -9.61 -8.81 14.76
CA ILE A 220 -9.82 -9.25 13.36
C ILE A 220 -11.30 -9.58 13.11
N SER A 221 -11.96 -10.23 14.08
CA SER A 221 -13.38 -10.62 14.00
C SER A 221 -14.34 -9.48 14.33
N SER A 222 -13.84 -8.32 14.75
CA SER A 222 -14.67 -7.19 15.15
C SER A 222 -15.09 -6.31 13.97
N PRO A 223 -16.19 -5.54 14.08
CA PRO A 223 -16.58 -4.58 13.05
C PRO A 223 -15.59 -3.41 12.89
N ARG A 224 -14.61 -3.26 13.80
CA ARG A 224 -13.55 -2.25 13.70
C ARG A 224 -12.49 -2.62 12.67
N PHE A 225 -12.34 -3.90 12.36
CA PHE A 225 -11.35 -4.37 11.40
C PHE A 225 -11.85 -4.15 9.96
N SER A 226 -11.10 -3.42 9.17
CA SER A 226 -11.42 -3.08 7.79
C SER A 226 -10.37 -3.55 6.77
N GLY A 227 -9.45 -4.45 7.16
CA GLY A 227 -8.45 -4.99 6.23
C GLY A 227 -9.07 -5.78 5.06
N LEU A 228 -10.21 -6.45 5.27
CA LEU A 228 -10.92 -7.11 4.17
C LEU A 228 -11.52 -6.09 3.19
N LYS A 229 -12.12 -5.01 3.69
CA LYS A 229 -12.67 -3.92 2.86
C LYS A 229 -11.58 -3.23 2.04
N GLU A 230 -10.39 -3.01 2.64
CA GLU A 230 -9.23 -2.47 1.93
C GLU A 230 -8.87 -3.36 0.74
N ALA A 231 -8.80 -4.68 0.95
CA ALA A 231 -8.51 -5.64 -0.10
C ALA A 231 -9.60 -5.67 -1.20
N GLU A 232 -10.87 -5.51 -0.83
CA GLU A 232 -11.99 -5.42 -1.78
C GLU A 232 -11.96 -4.16 -2.64
N TYR A 233 -11.39 -3.06 -2.12
CA TYR A 233 -11.27 -1.81 -2.87
C TYR A 233 -10.07 -1.77 -3.82
N LEU A 234 -9.08 -2.64 -3.67
CA LEU A 234 -7.89 -2.62 -4.50
C LEU A 234 -8.18 -2.70 -6.01
N PRO A 235 -9.07 -3.57 -6.52
CA PRO A 235 -9.41 -3.57 -7.95
C PRO A 235 -10.02 -2.24 -8.42
N LEU A 236 -10.78 -1.54 -7.57
CA LEU A 236 -11.38 -0.25 -7.91
C LEU A 236 -10.31 0.86 -7.98
N ILE A 237 -9.32 0.80 -7.11
CA ILE A 237 -8.16 1.71 -7.14
C ILE A 237 -7.34 1.47 -8.40
N ASP A 238 -7.05 0.22 -8.73
CA ASP A 238 -6.35 -0.15 -9.97
C ASP A 238 -7.08 0.38 -11.21
N MET A 239 -8.41 0.20 -11.28
CA MET A 239 -9.25 0.77 -12.33
C MET A 239 -9.11 2.28 -12.43
N ALA A 240 -9.21 2.99 -11.31
CA ALA A 240 -9.17 4.45 -11.27
C ALA A 240 -7.81 4.97 -11.74
N VAL A 241 -6.72 4.40 -11.24
CA VAL A 241 -5.36 4.81 -11.61
C VAL A 241 -5.10 4.56 -13.10
N MET A 242 -5.41 3.36 -13.59
CA MET A 242 -5.24 3.05 -15.01
C MET A 242 -6.09 3.93 -15.93
N SER A 243 -7.36 4.18 -15.56
CA SER A 243 -8.25 5.04 -16.34
C SER A 243 -7.73 6.47 -16.43
N LEU A 244 -7.19 7.02 -15.34
CA LEU A 244 -6.65 8.38 -15.31
C LEU A 244 -5.40 8.51 -16.18
N LEU A 245 -4.54 7.52 -16.19
CA LEU A 245 -3.29 7.54 -16.94
C LEU A 245 -3.50 7.30 -18.43
N VAL A 246 -4.31 6.32 -18.78
CA VAL A 246 -4.56 5.94 -20.19
C VAL A 246 -5.40 7.01 -20.92
N ASN A 247 -6.33 7.68 -20.24
CA ASN A 247 -7.13 8.77 -20.85
C ASN A 247 -6.38 10.10 -20.96
N LYS A 248 -5.26 10.28 -20.25
CA LYS A 248 -4.40 11.46 -20.38
C LYS A 248 -3.37 11.33 -21.50
N ALA A 249 -3.16 10.11 -22.00
CA ALA A 249 -2.20 9.82 -23.05
C ALA A 249 -2.80 9.96 -24.45
N ASP A 250 -4.13 10.10 -24.58
CA ASP A 250 -4.86 10.46 -25.80
C ASP A 250 -4.96 12.01 -25.89
#